data_5f91251e9199cb47f8fe3f7c28a31f3f
#
_entry.id   5f91251e9199cb47f8fe3f7c28a31f3f
#
_cell.length_a   1.000
_cell.length_b   1.000
_cell.length_c   1.000
_cell.angle_alpha   90.00
_cell.angle_beta   90.00
_cell.angle_gamma   90.00
#
_symmetry.space_group_name_H-M   'P 1'
#
loop_
_entity.id
_entity.type
_entity.pdbx_description
1 polymer ?
#
loop_
_entity_poly.entity_id
_entity_poly.type
_entity_poly.pdbx_seq_one_letter_code
_entity_poly.pdbx_strand_id
1 'polypeptide(L)'
;MGSYLLFVVIAIATVLSPGPGVMLTLTNAIRFGVSGAFGGILGIAFGTFIVAGISATSLGIVLATSATAFSIMKFIGAAYLIYLGVKLWRSPVTEIEEATTAARSRKLQFLEGLTLQLTNPKAVFFFLSVFPQFIDYSTEFVGQFALLVVTYSALVVAIHLLYARLARSAWLAFFRERWAVSQ
;
A
#
# COMPACT_ATOMS: atom_id res chain seq x y z
N MET A 1 11.11 -20.00 9.76
CA MET A 1 10.74 -19.88 8.32
C MET A 1 9.23 -19.78 8.07
N GLY A 2 8.38 -20.54 8.78
CA GLY A 2 6.92 -20.47 8.57
C GLY A 2 6.29 -19.10 8.82
N SER A 3 6.70 -18.39 9.86
CA SER A 3 6.18 -17.06 10.19
C SER A 3 6.49 -16.02 9.11
N TYR A 4 7.71 -16.05 8.54
CA TYR A 4 8.08 -15.12 7.47
C TYR A 4 7.29 -15.36 6.18
N LEU A 5 7.11 -16.64 5.79
CA LEU A 5 6.29 -16.97 4.62
C LEU A 5 4.83 -16.52 4.79
N LEU A 6 4.27 -16.73 5.98
CA LEU A 6 2.93 -16.25 6.30
C LEU A 6 2.85 -14.71 6.24
N PHE A 7 3.87 -14.01 6.74
CA PHE A 7 3.96 -12.55 6.60
C PHE A 7 3.93 -12.13 5.13
N VAL A 8 4.75 -12.75 4.27
CA VAL A 8 4.80 -12.44 2.83
C VAL A 8 3.43 -12.64 2.18
N VAL A 9 2.74 -13.74 2.47
CA VAL A 9 1.39 -14.01 1.94
C VAL A 9 0.39 -12.93 2.37
N ILE A 10 0.38 -12.57 3.66
CA ILE A 10 -0.53 -11.54 4.19
C ILE A 10 -0.17 -10.16 3.63
N ALA A 11 1.12 -9.85 3.51
CA ALA A 11 1.59 -8.60 2.92
C ALA A 11 1.16 -8.49 1.45
N ILE A 12 1.34 -9.56 0.65
CA ILE A 12 0.88 -9.60 -0.75
C ILE A 12 -0.64 -9.38 -0.81
N ALA A 13 -1.43 -10.10 -0.02
CA ALA A 13 -2.87 -9.95 0.01
C ALA A 13 -3.29 -8.52 0.39
N THR A 14 -2.59 -7.92 1.37
CA THR A 14 -2.83 -6.55 1.81
C THR A 14 -2.49 -5.53 0.71
N VAL A 15 -1.35 -5.67 0.05
CA VAL A 15 -0.92 -4.73 -1.01
C VAL A 15 -1.78 -4.88 -2.27
N LEU A 16 -2.15 -6.12 -2.64
CA LEU A 16 -3.07 -6.39 -3.76
C LEU A 16 -4.49 -5.88 -3.50
N SER A 17 -4.91 -5.81 -2.25
CA SER A 17 -6.25 -5.27 -1.94
C SER A 17 -6.36 -3.83 -2.42
N PRO A 18 -7.33 -3.50 -3.30
CA PRO A 18 -7.50 -2.14 -3.79
C PRO A 18 -7.69 -1.15 -2.63
N GLY A 19 -7.06 0.01 -2.74
CA GLY A 19 -7.10 1.06 -1.72
C GLY A 19 -6.58 2.37 -2.29
N PRO A 20 -6.49 3.43 -1.46
CA PRO A 20 -6.09 4.76 -1.95
C PRO A 20 -4.75 4.75 -2.71
N GLY A 21 -3.76 3.96 -2.25
CA GLY A 21 -2.46 3.84 -2.93
C GLY A 21 -2.56 3.19 -4.32
N VAL A 22 -3.37 2.13 -4.46
CA VAL A 22 -3.63 1.49 -5.75
C VAL A 22 -4.34 2.46 -6.68
N MET A 23 -5.37 3.17 -6.19
CA MET A 23 -6.11 4.16 -7.00
C MET A 23 -5.20 5.29 -7.48
N LEU A 24 -4.33 5.83 -6.62
CA LEU A 24 -3.32 6.82 -7.02
C LEU A 24 -2.41 6.27 -8.13
N THR A 25 -1.93 5.04 -7.97
CA THR A 25 -1.05 4.39 -8.96
C THR A 25 -1.75 4.20 -10.31
N LEU A 26 -2.99 3.70 -10.30
CA LEU A 26 -3.79 3.48 -11.52
C LEU A 26 -4.04 4.82 -12.24
N THR A 27 -4.49 5.83 -11.51
CA THR A 27 -4.76 7.17 -12.06
C THR A 27 -3.49 7.78 -12.67
N ASN A 28 -2.37 7.74 -11.97
CA ASN A 28 -1.11 8.29 -12.48
C ASN A 28 -0.58 7.48 -13.67
N ALA A 29 -0.75 6.15 -13.68
CA ALA A 29 -0.34 5.31 -14.80
C ALA A 29 -1.15 5.56 -16.06
N ILE A 30 -2.46 5.75 -15.95
CA ILE A 30 -3.34 6.07 -17.07
C ILE A 30 -3.00 7.46 -17.62
N ARG A 31 -2.89 8.47 -16.75
CA ARG A 31 -2.67 9.87 -17.13
C ARG A 31 -1.25 10.15 -17.65
N PHE A 32 -0.25 9.66 -16.96
CA PHE A 32 1.16 10.03 -17.19
C PHE A 32 2.06 8.86 -17.60
N GLY A 33 1.47 7.67 -17.83
CA GLY A 33 2.21 6.44 -18.12
C GLY A 33 2.85 5.83 -16.86
N VAL A 34 3.51 4.69 -17.05
CA VAL A 34 4.17 3.95 -15.96
C VAL A 34 5.25 4.80 -15.28
N SER A 35 6.03 5.54 -16.06
CA SER A 35 7.07 6.44 -15.54
C SER A 35 6.49 7.58 -14.69
N GLY A 36 5.29 8.06 -15.03
CA GLY A 36 4.55 9.05 -14.26
C GLY A 36 3.98 8.52 -12.96
N ALA A 37 3.63 7.23 -12.87
CA ALA A 37 3.21 6.60 -11.63
C ALA A 37 4.37 6.35 -10.66
N PHE A 38 5.60 6.22 -11.17
CA PHE A 38 6.77 5.76 -10.41
C PHE A 38 7.10 6.66 -9.20
N GLY A 39 6.98 7.99 -9.35
CA GLY A 39 7.18 8.93 -8.26
C GLY A 39 6.24 8.65 -7.08
N GLY A 40 4.94 8.48 -7.35
CA GLY A 40 3.93 8.14 -6.34
C GLY A 40 4.18 6.79 -5.68
N ILE A 41 4.58 5.77 -6.46
CA ILE A 41 4.93 4.44 -5.96
C ILE A 41 6.10 4.51 -4.96
N LEU A 42 7.14 5.26 -5.29
CA LEU A 42 8.28 5.46 -4.38
C LEU A 42 7.87 6.24 -3.12
N GLY A 43 6.98 7.23 -3.25
CA GLY A 43 6.41 7.95 -2.11
C GLY A 43 5.65 7.03 -1.16
N ILE A 44 4.81 6.14 -1.68
CA ILE A 44 4.09 5.12 -0.91
C ILE A 44 5.08 4.17 -0.23
N ALA A 45 6.06 3.66 -0.95
CA ALA A 45 7.07 2.74 -0.42
C ALA A 45 7.91 3.40 0.69
N PHE A 46 8.33 4.64 0.50
CA PHE A 46 9.06 5.38 1.52
C PHE A 46 8.18 5.70 2.75
N GLY A 47 6.94 6.09 2.52
CA GLY A 47 5.95 6.30 3.59
C GLY A 47 5.73 5.05 4.45
N THR A 48 5.89 3.86 3.86
CA THR A 48 5.84 2.58 4.58
C THR A 48 6.89 2.51 5.69
N PHE A 49 8.13 2.93 5.45
CA PHE A 49 9.17 2.96 6.48
C PHE A 49 8.81 3.90 7.64
N ILE A 50 8.22 5.05 7.33
CA ILE A 50 7.82 6.03 8.35
C ILE A 50 6.67 5.47 9.19
N VAL A 51 5.62 4.95 8.55
CA VAL A 51 4.47 4.36 9.26
C VAL A 51 4.91 3.17 10.10
N ALA A 52 5.75 2.29 9.57
CA ALA A 52 6.30 1.16 10.30
C ALA A 52 7.13 1.60 11.51
N GLY A 53 7.99 2.60 11.35
CA GLY A 53 8.82 3.15 12.43
C GLY A 53 7.99 3.77 13.56
N ILE A 54 7.00 4.60 13.21
CA ILE A 54 6.08 5.18 14.18
C ILE A 54 5.29 4.07 14.89
N SER A 55 4.80 3.09 14.15
CA SER A 55 4.05 1.97 14.71
C SER A 55 4.90 1.14 15.66
N ALA A 56 6.15 0.85 15.30
CA ALA A 56 7.07 0.10 16.16
C ALA A 56 7.33 0.81 17.49
N THR A 57 7.54 2.13 17.46
CA THR A 57 7.76 2.94 18.67
C THR A 57 6.52 2.96 19.56
N SER A 58 5.35 3.22 18.97
CA SER A 58 4.08 3.24 19.70
C SER A 58 3.74 1.87 20.30
N LEU A 59 4.02 0.81 19.56
CA LEU A 59 3.77 -0.56 19.98
C LEU A 59 4.67 -0.99 21.13
N GLY A 60 5.95 -0.61 21.09
CA GLY A 60 6.88 -0.86 22.19
C GLY A 60 6.35 -0.31 23.51
N ILE A 61 5.78 0.90 23.49
CA ILE A 61 5.17 1.52 24.67
C ILE A 61 3.93 0.73 25.11
N VAL A 62 3.04 0.37 24.21
CA VAL A 62 1.81 -0.37 24.54
C VAL A 62 2.10 -1.75 25.11
N LEU A 63 3.04 -2.50 24.51
CA LEU A 63 3.47 -3.82 25.01
C LEU A 63 4.11 -3.73 26.40
N ALA A 64 4.92 -2.70 26.62
CA ALA A 64 5.56 -2.48 27.93
C ALA A 64 4.56 -2.11 29.02
N THR A 65 3.43 -1.50 28.65
CA THR A 65 2.43 -0.99 29.61
C THR A 65 1.26 -1.93 29.84
N SER A 66 0.79 -2.66 28.82
CA SER A 66 -0.38 -3.53 28.96
C SER A 66 -0.55 -4.54 27.81
N ALA A 67 -0.37 -5.83 28.11
CA ALA A 67 -0.67 -6.91 27.17
C ALA A 67 -2.14 -6.95 26.74
N THR A 68 -3.05 -6.54 27.63
CA THR A 68 -4.49 -6.44 27.33
C THR A 68 -4.76 -5.34 26.31
N ALA A 69 -4.16 -4.15 26.49
CA ALA A 69 -4.30 -3.06 25.52
C ALA A 69 -3.77 -3.43 24.14
N PHE A 70 -2.64 -4.15 24.09
CA PHE A 70 -2.12 -4.69 22.83
C PHE A 70 -3.10 -5.66 22.17
N SER A 71 -3.67 -6.60 22.92
CA SER A 71 -4.65 -7.56 22.38
C SER A 71 -5.89 -6.87 21.83
N ILE A 72 -6.43 -5.87 22.56
CA ILE A 72 -7.56 -5.07 22.08
C ILE A 72 -7.23 -4.35 20.78
N MET A 73 -6.08 -3.69 20.70
CA MET A 73 -5.63 -2.96 19.51
C MET A 73 -5.48 -3.88 18.31
N LYS A 74 -4.94 -5.09 18.50
CA LYS A 74 -4.82 -6.12 17.46
C LYS A 74 -6.18 -6.52 16.89
N PHE A 75 -7.18 -6.77 17.73
CA PHE A 75 -8.52 -7.17 17.27
C PHE A 75 -9.26 -6.01 16.60
N ILE A 76 -9.14 -4.78 17.12
CA ILE A 76 -9.72 -3.57 16.49
C ILE A 76 -9.11 -3.38 15.10
N GLY A 77 -7.79 -3.46 14.97
CA GLY A 77 -7.13 -3.30 13.67
C GLY A 77 -7.51 -4.39 12.68
N ALA A 78 -7.57 -5.67 13.09
CA ALA A 78 -8.02 -6.75 12.24
C ALA A 78 -9.47 -6.55 11.77
N ALA A 79 -10.39 -6.20 12.68
CA ALA A 79 -11.78 -5.90 12.35
C ALA A 79 -11.89 -4.71 11.37
N TYR A 80 -11.08 -3.66 11.57
CA TYR A 80 -11.05 -2.52 10.67
C TYR A 80 -10.53 -2.89 9.26
N LEU A 81 -9.50 -3.73 9.15
CA LEU A 81 -9.02 -4.20 7.85
C LEU A 81 -10.07 -5.05 7.12
N ILE A 82 -10.80 -5.89 7.83
CA ILE A 82 -11.94 -6.65 7.29
C ILE A 82 -13.04 -5.69 6.81
N TYR A 83 -13.40 -4.70 7.63
CA TYR A 83 -14.37 -3.66 7.25
C TYR A 83 -13.96 -2.93 5.97
N LEU A 84 -12.69 -2.51 5.86
CA LEU A 84 -12.17 -1.86 4.66
C LEU A 84 -12.24 -2.79 3.43
N GLY A 85 -11.91 -4.06 3.59
CA GLY A 85 -12.01 -5.05 2.53
C GLY A 85 -13.44 -5.19 2.00
N VAL A 86 -14.41 -5.34 2.90
CA VAL A 86 -15.83 -5.42 2.56
C VAL A 86 -16.34 -4.12 1.91
N LYS A 87 -15.94 -2.96 2.46
CA LYS A 87 -16.31 -1.65 1.90
C LYS A 87 -15.81 -1.49 0.47
N LEU A 88 -14.57 -1.87 0.21
CA LEU A 88 -13.98 -1.82 -1.14
C LEU A 88 -14.69 -2.78 -2.11
N TRP A 89 -15.00 -3.99 -1.65
CA TRP A 89 -15.75 -4.96 -2.45
C TRP A 89 -17.10 -4.44 -2.90
N ARG A 90 -17.75 -3.64 -2.06
CA ARG A 90 -19.08 -3.04 -2.31
C ARG A 90 -19.02 -1.67 -2.97
N SER A 91 -17.84 -1.10 -3.19
CA SER A 91 -17.71 0.23 -3.80
C SER A 91 -18.05 0.18 -5.28
N PRO A 92 -18.81 1.16 -5.79
CA PRO A 92 -19.06 1.29 -7.23
C PRO A 92 -17.76 1.53 -7.98
N VAL A 93 -17.73 1.09 -9.24
CA VAL A 93 -16.61 1.39 -10.14
C VAL A 93 -16.60 2.89 -10.40
N THR A 94 -15.52 3.56 -9.99
CA THR A 94 -15.35 4.99 -10.22
C THR A 94 -14.73 5.19 -11.59
N GLU A 95 -15.37 5.97 -12.46
CA GLU A 95 -14.79 6.36 -13.74
C GLU A 95 -13.57 7.28 -13.50
N ILE A 96 -12.48 6.97 -14.20
CA ILE A 96 -11.28 7.82 -14.16
C ILE A 96 -11.45 8.89 -15.22
N GLU A 97 -11.78 10.10 -14.79
CA GLU A 97 -11.88 11.26 -15.71
C GLU A 97 -10.56 11.51 -16.44
N GLU A 98 -10.66 11.78 -17.75
CA GLU A 98 -9.54 12.26 -18.54
C GLU A 98 -9.08 13.62 -18.02
N ALA A 99 -7.93 13.67 -17.37
CA ALA A 99 -7.35 14.93 -16.98
C ALA A 99 -6.31 15.39 -18.00
N THR A 100 -6.27 16.70 -18.16
CA THR A 100 -5.26 17.42 -18.92
C THR A 100 -3.84 16.90 -18.66
N THR A 101 -3.15 16.57 -19.74
CA THR A 101 -1.82 15.93 -19.80
C THR A 101 -0.66 16.85 -19.36
N ALA A 102 -0.87 17.79 -18.45
CA ALA A 102 0.24 18.59 -17.93
C ALA A 102 1.21 17.68 -17.17
N ALA A 103 2.45 17.63 -17.63
CA ALA A 103 3.52 16.85 -17.03
C ALA A 103 3.69 17.23 -15.55
N ARG A 104 3.28 16.32 -14.64
CA ARG A 104 3.38 16.55 -13.21
C ARG A 104 4.80 16.25 -12.73
N SER A 105 5.39 17.14 -11.94
CA SER A 105 6.74 16.94 -11.38
C SER A 105 6.81 15.63 -10.58
N ARG A 106 7.87 14.84 -10.80
CA ARG A 106 8.13 13.60 -10.04
C ARG A 106 8.18 13.84 -8.53
N LYS A 107 8.65 15.01 -8.11
CA LYS A 107 8.67 15.41 -6.70
C LYS A 107 7.25 15.55 -6.14
N LEU A 108 6.34 16.15 -6.87
CA LEU A 108 4.94 16.29 -6.44
C LEU A 108 4.26 14.92 -6.36
N GLN A 109 4.49 14.04 -7.33
CA GLN A 109 3.96 12.68 -7.31
C GLN A 109 4.50 11.89 -6.11
N PHE A 110 5.79 12.03 -5.78
CA PHE A 110 6.39 11.41 -4.61
C PHE A 110 5.75 11.91 -3.31
N LEU A 111 5.60 13.22 -3.15
CA LEU A 111 4.97 13.81 -1.98
C LEU A 111 3.50 13.40 -1.84
N GLU A 112 2.78 13.30 -2.95
CA GLU A 112 1.41 12.80 -2.98
C GLU A 112 1.33 11.35 -2.47
N GLY A 113 2.18 10.45 -2.99
CA GLY A 113 2.25 9.07 -2.54
C GLY A 113 2.67 8.95 -1.08
N LEU A 114 3.64 9.75 -0.65
CA LEU A 114 4.10 9.82 0.73
C LEU A 114 2.99 10.26 1.68
N THR A 115 2.36 11.40 1.40
CA THR A 115 1.27 11.93 2.23
C THR A 115 0.11 10.95 2.31
N LEU A 116 -0.26 10.37 1.16
CA LEU A 116 -1.31 9.35 1.09
C LEU A 116 -0.98 8.15 1.96
N GLN A 117 0.26 7.66 1.94
CA GLN A 117 0.66 6.51 2.76
C GLN A 117 0.65 6.82 4.25
N LEU A 118 1.12 8.01 4.65
CA LEU A 118 1.13 8.45 6.06
C LEU A 118 -0.30 8.59 6.64
N THR A 119 -1.26 8.97 5.81
CA THR A 119 -2.66 9.11 6.19
C THR A 119 -3.52 7.90 5.85
N ASN A 120 -2.92 6.85 5.26
CA ASN A 120 -3.65 5.66 4.84
C ASN A 120 -4.02 4.78 6.04
N PRO A 121 -5.28 4.72 6.44
CA PRO A 121 -5.68 3.93 7.60
C PRO A 121 -5.38 2.45 7.41
N LYS A 122 -5.43 1.92 6.19
CA LYS A 122 -5.07 0.53 5.91
C LYS A 122 -3.62 0.23 6.29
N ALA A 123 -2.68 1.12 5.92
CA ALA A 123 -1.27 0.97 6.27
C ALA A 123 -1.05 1.09 7.78
N VAL A 124 -1.64 2.11 8.40
CA VAL A 124 -1.54 2.32 9.85
C VAL A 124 -2.03 1.11 10.63
N PHE A 125 -3.23 0.60 10.32
CA PHE A 125 -3.77 -0.57 11.03
C PHE A 125 -3.00 -1.86 10.73
N PHE A 126 -2.47 -2.03 9.52
CA PHE A 126 -1.60 -3.17 9.22
C PHE A 126 -0.36 -3.16 10.11
N PHE A 127 0.36 -2.04 10.18
CA PHE A 127 1.58 -1.93 10.96
C PHE A 127 1.34 -1.93 12.49
N LEU A 128 0.19 -1.49 12.95
CA LEU A 128 -0.15 -1.55 14.37
C LEU A 128 -0.66 -2.93 14.82
N SER A 129 -1.36 -3.68 13.95
CA SER A 129 -2.11 -4.85 14.38
C SER A 129 -1.56 -6.17 13.85
N VAL A 130 -1.11 -6.19 12.60
CA VAL A 130 -0.66 -7.41 11.93
C VAL A 130 0.85 -7.57 12.01
N PHE A 131 1.58 -6.53 11.68
CA PHE A 131 3.04 -6.54 11.59
C PHE A 131 3.75 -7.05 12.88
N PRO A 132 3.35 -6.62 14.09
CA PRO A 132 4.03 -7.03 15.34
C PRO A 132 3.91 -8.52 15.63
N GLN A 133 2.94 -9.20 15.04
CA GLN A 133 2.73 -10.64 15.24
C GLN A 133 3.83 -11.49 14.58
N PHE A 134 4.66 -10.87 13.75
CA PHE A 134 5.77 -11.51 13.04
C PHE A 134 7.14 -11.16 13.62
N ILE A 135 7.18 -10.39 14.70
CA ILE A 135 8.41 -10.04 15.42
C ILE A 135 8.53 -10.94 16.65
N ASP A 136 9.65 -11.61 16.76
CA ASP A 136 10.03 -12.34 17.95
C ASP A 136 10.81 -11.41 18.89
N TYR A 137 10.17 -10.96 19.95
CA TYR A 137 10.75 -10.01 20.91
C TYR A 137 11.79 -10.66 21.84
N SER A 138 11.99 -11.99 21.78
CA SER A 138 13.05 -12.69 22.51
C SER A 138 14.39 -12.67 21.79
N THR A 139 14.42 -12.25 20.52
CA THR A 139 15.61 -12.21 19.69
C THR A 139 15.89 -10.78 19.20
N GLU A 140 16.91 -10.60 18.34
CA GLU A 140 17.33 -9.30 17.85
C GLU A 140 16.20 -8.62 17.04
N PHE A 141 15.74 -7.46 17.52
CA PHE A 141 14.58 -6.74 16.98
C PHE A 141 14.87 -6.02 15.66
N VAL A 142 16.03 -5.33 15.56
CA VAL A 142 16.28 -4.38 14.45
C VAL A 142 16.39 -5.12 13.11
N GLY A 143 17.06 -6.24 13.08
CA GLY A 143 17.20 -7.06 11.87
C GLY A 143 15.87 -7.63 11.39
N GLN A 144 15.06 -8.16 12.32
CA GLN A 144 13.71 -8.64 11.98
C GLN A 144 12.83 -7.51 11.47
N PHE A 145 12.79 -6.38 12.17
CA PHE A 145 12.05 -5.20 11.77
C PHE A 145 12.47 -4.73 10.37
N ALA A 146 13.77 -4.56 10.14
CA ALA A 146 14.30 -4.13 8.85
C ALA A 146 13.92 -5.11 7.73
N LEU A 147 14.10 -6.42 7.95
CA LEU A 147 13.72 -7.46 6.98
C LEU A 147 12.25 -7.35 6.58
N LEU A 148 11.35 -7.30 7.56
CA LEU A 148 9.91 -7.26 7.31
C LEU A 148 9.48 -5.95 6.59
N VAL A 149 10.01 -4.80 7.01
CA VAL A 149 9.68 -3.50 6.39
C VAL A 149 10.23 -3.39 4.96
N VAL A 150 11.47 -3.83 4.73
CA VAL A 150 12.07 -3.86 3.39
C VAL A 150 11.27 -4.81 2.48
N THR A 151 10.92 -6.00 2.98
CA THR A 151 10.09 -6.95 2.23
C THR A 151 8.74 -6.34 1.85
N TYR A 152 8.04 -5.73 2.80
CA TYR A 152 6.76 -5.08 2.53
C TYR A 152 6.88 -3.94 1.51
N SER A 153 7.89 -3.08 1.66
CA SER A 153 8.15 -1.97 0.73
C SER A 153 8.51 -2.46 -0.67
N ALA A 154 9.29 -3.53 -0.78
CA ALA A 154 9.61 -4.16 -2.06
C ALA A 154 8.34 -4.73 -2.74
N LEU A 155 7.46 -5.38 -1.97
CA LEU A 155 6.16 -5.85 -2.46
C LEU A 155 5.27 -4.69 -2.91
N VAL A 156 5.24 -3.57 -2.18
CA VAL A 156 4.54 -2.34 -2.60
C VAL A 156 5.05 -1.90 -3.97
N VAL A 157 6.36 -1.75 -4.14
CA VAL A 157 6.94 -1.32 -5.43
C VAL A 157 6.58 -2.30 -6.54
N ALA A 158 6.80 -3.60 -6.32
CA ALA A 158 6.57 -4.64 -7.34
C ALA A 158 5.10 -4.71 -7.78
N ILE A 159 4.18 -4.78 -6.81
CA ILE A 159 2.74 -4.92 -7.07
C ILE A 159 2.17 -3.63 -7.70
N HIS A 160 2.57 -2.46 -7.20
CA HIS A 160 2.11 -1.19 -7.79
C HIS A 160 2.67 -0.97 -9.20
N LEU A 161 3.91 -1.38 -9.49
CA LEU A 161 4.43 -1.38 -10.87
C LEU A 161 3.64 -2.34 -11.78
N LEU A 162 3.24 -3.49 -11.27
CA LEU A 162 2.37 -4.41 -12.02
C LEU A 162 1.03 -3.75 -12.32
N TYR A 163 0.38 -3.14 -11.33
CA TYR A 163 -0.86 -2.37 -11.53
C TYR A 163 -0.68 -1.23 -12.55
N ALA A 164 0.40 -0.47 -12.47
CA ALA A 164 0.67 0.62 -13.39
C ALA A 164 0.82 0.13 -14.85
N ARG A 165 1.52 -1.00 -15.05
CA ARG A 165 1.70 -1.61 -16.37
C ARG A 165 0.38 -2.14 -16.93
N LEU A 166 -0.37 -2.91 -16.13
CA LEU A 166 -1.65 -3.48 -16.55
C LEU A 166 -2.68 -2.38 -16.89
N ALA A 167 -2.79 -1.35 -16.05
CA ALA A 167 -3.70 -0.23 -16.29
C ALA A 167 -3.34 0.51 -17.58
N ARG A 168 -2.06 0.79 -17.81
CA ARG A 168 -1.61 1.48 -19.03
C ARG A 168 -1.84 0.63 -20.28
N SER A 169 -1.58 -0.66 -20.21
CA SER A 169 -1.80 -1.58 -21.34
C SER A 169 -3.28 -1.72 -21.69
N ALA A 170 -4.15 -1.87 -20.68
CA ALA A 170 -5.59 -1.96 -20.88
C ALA A 170 -6.15 -0.66 -21.46
N TRP A 171 -5.69 0.49 -20.97
CA TRP A 171 -6.06 1.81 -21.48
C TRP A 171 -5.69 1.97 -22.97
N LEU A 172 -4.46 1.63 -23.35
CA LEU A 172 -4.00 1.72 -24.73
C LEU A 172 -4.75 0.75 -25.66
N ALA A 173 -5.07 -0.47 -25.21
CA ALA A 173 -5.86 -1.42 -25.98
C ALA A 173 -7.27 -0.89 -26.25
N PHE A 174 -7.94 -0.36 -25.23
CA PHE A 174 -9.29 0.23 -25.35
C PHE A 174 -9.34 1.37 -26.39
N PHE A 175 -8.36 2.27 -26.38
CA PHE A 175 -8.30 3.36 -27.36
C PHE A 175 -8.03 2.88 -28.78
N ARG A 176 -7.15 1.87 -28.94
CA ARG A 176 -6.87 1.29 -30.25
C ARG A 176 -8.12 0.69 -30.91
N GLU A 177 -8.93 -0.02 -30.13
CA GLU A 177 -10.19 -0.61 -30.64
C GLU A 177 -11.20 0.47 -31.04
N ARG A 178 -11.36 1.52 -30.24
CA ARG A 178 -12.28 2.61 -30.58
C ARG A 178 -11.87 3.38 -31.85
N TRP A 179 -10.57 3.56 -32.08
CA TRP A 179 -10.06 4.17 -33.29
C TRP A 179 -10.27 3.28 -34.53
N ALA A 180 -10.10 1.99 -34.40
CA ALA A 180 -10.32 1.04 -35.50
C ALA A 180 -11.79 0.93 -35.94
N VAL A 181 -12.74 1.22 -35.06
CA VAL A 181 -14.20 1.19 -35.36
C VAL A 181 -14.70 2.53 -35.93
N SER A 182 -13.93 3.61 -35.80
CA SER A 182 -14.31 4.96 -36.29
C SER A 182 -13.81 5.28 -37.70
N GLN A 183 -13.12 4.34 -38.39
CA GLN A 183 -12.69 4.43 -39.79
C GLN A 183 -13.46 3.43 -40.67
#